data_1b0d7f03bd18d6b94772932979e8dce4
#
_entry.id   1b0d7f03bd18d6b94772932979e8dce4
#
_cell.length_a   1.000
_cell.length_b   1.000
_cell.length_c   1.000
_cell.angle_alpha   90.00
_cell.angle_beta   90.00
_cell.angle_gamma   90.00
#
_symmetry.space_group_name_H-M   'P 1'
#
loop_
_entity.id
_entity.type
_entity.pdbx_description
1 polymer ?
#
loop_
_entity_poly.entity_id
_entity_poly.type
_entity_poly.pdbx_seq_one_letter_code
_entity_poly.pdbx_strand_id
1 'polypeptide(L)'
;MKRMYSLMFLLLILLSTPVSAFDDIERRRDQFGKDFGYFVYPIASTIPGLGTAQGAGATVLNIGKTDADFTGFKLVGDFKASGYALLDLHAIPRRLIFDVGYYDFEVAPVVYNRGINSDRNDYILPSVQGSYGIVQGTVSFWERMFEAYVRELRGSSRLLRVSDKNGTAFETFDTSKHDERVDTVGGIIDVTDDRLDPRKGIRFEAAAKFPIIDDPNLSKYYVTDYNLTGYVPFRKWDTLAINLFHSDAHVTREASTDYAELQKQIGLGCGQLPVGPDRDQCLATEATHINERIAQNKYGTASSLGGTQRLRSFDGGRFYAGHASSYGLEYRLNLTDERTPFNIIIAKGVRTGVQLAFFAERGTVFDSWADQWKNMKTSYGTGLRIVLSGVIIRVDASRGDEGSSFLIFINYPWSMFSVDNPG
;
A
#
# COMPACT_ATOMS: atom_id res chain seq x y z
N MET A 1 -19.80 2.41 21.12
CA MET A 1 -20.89 3.11 20.43
C MET A 1 -20.92 4.62 20.70
N LYS A 2 -21.03 5.15 21.95
CA LYS A 2 -21.13 6.62 22.18
C LYS A 2 -19.95 7.46 21.62
N ARG A 3 -18.72 6.95 21.62
CA ARG A 3 -17.53 7.67 21.08
C ARG A 3 -17.45 7.68 19.54
N MET A 4 -18.03 6.70 18.88
CA MET A 4 -18.11 6.64 17.41
C MET A 4 -19.10 7.69 16.87
N TYR A 5 -20.21 7.92 17.56
CA TYR A 5 -21.15 8.99 17.21
C TYR A 5 -20.56 10.39 17.40
N SER A 6 -19.67 10.60 18.40
CA SER A 6 -18.96 11.88 18.56
C SER A 6 -17.99 12.17 17.43
N LEU A 7 -17.29 11.16 16.91
CA LEU A 7 -16.38 11.32 15.77
C LEU A 7 -17.17 11.59 14.46
N MET A 8 -18.28 10.87 14.27
CA MET A 8 -19.19 11.05 13.15
C MET A 8 -19.89 12.42 13.19
N PHE A 9 -20.22 12.92 14.41
CA PHE A 9 -20.80 14.24 14.61
C PHE A 9 -19.78 15.36 14.35
N LEU A 10 -18.50 15.17 14.71
CA LEU A 10 -17.42 16.10 14.37
C LEU A 10 -17.17 16.15 12.85
N LEU A 11 -17.24 15.01 12.17
CA LEU A 11 -17.15 14.91 10.71
C LEU A 11 -18.34 15.61 10.03
N LEU A 12 -19.55 15.50 10.58
CA LEU A 12 -20.76 16.17 10.08
C LEU A 12 -20.70 17.70 10.29
N ILE A 13 -20.07 18.18 11.36
CA ILE A 13 -19.86 19.62 11.59
C ILE A 13 -18.82 20.19 10.61
N LEU A 14 -17.80 19.43 10.23
CA LEU A 14 -16.86 19.79 9.19
C LEU A 14 -17.49 19.80 7.77
N LEU A 15 -18.57 19.05 7.59
CA LEU A 15 -19.36 19.02 6.35
C LEU A 15 -20.43 20.13 6.26
N SER A 16 -20.71 20.84 7.36
CA SER A 16 -21.73 21.91 7.42
C SER A 16 -21.23 23.30 7.05
N THR A 17 -20.01 23.45 6.57
CA THR A 17 -19.60 24.69 5.89
C THR A 17 -20.39 24.81 4.58
N PRO A 18 -20.99 25.97 4.28
CA PRO A 18 -21.85 26.13 3.11
C PRO A 18 -21.08 25.73 1.84
N VAL A 19 -21.70 24.89 1.04
CA VAL A 19 -21.20 24.37 -0.24
C VAL A 19 -21.17 25.50 -1.28
N SER A 20 -20.36 26.52 -1.05
CA SER A 20 -19.76 27.32 -2.12
C SER A 20 -18.55 26.61 -2.73
N ALA A 21 -18.36 25.33 -2.38
CA ALA A 21 -17.20 24.52 -2.74
C ALA A 21 -17.19 24.10 -4.23
N PHE A 22 -18.28 24.28 -4.97
CA PHE A 22 -18.36 23.88 -6.37
C PHE A 22 -18.00 24.99 -7.38
N ASP A 23 -18.00 26.26 -6.97
CA ASP A 23 -17.72 27.37 -7.89
C ASP A 23 -16.22 27.69 -8.09
N ASP A 24 -15.33 27.16 -7.27
CA ASP A 24 -13.89 27.48 -7.26
C ASP A 24 -12.98 26.31 -7.69
N ILE A 25 -13.54 25.33 -8.44
CA ILE A 25 -12.77 24.16 -8.90
C ILE A 25 -12.11 24.47 -10.27
N GLU A 26 -11.40 25.57 -10.39
CA GLU A 26 -10.63 25.84 -11.61
C GLU A 26 -9.55 24.78 -11.89
N ARG A 27 -9.00 24.17 -10.87
CA ARG A 27 -7.97 23.11 -11.01
C ARG A 27 -8.53 21.81 -11.57
N ARG A 28 -9.83 21.48 -11.37
CA ARG A 28 -10.44 20.24 -11.81
C ARG A 28 -11.05 20.28 -13.21
N ARG A 29 -11.06 21.40 -13.92
CA ARG A 29 -11.75 21.59 -15.19
C ARG A 29 -11.35 20.64 -16.30
N ASP A 30 -10.15 20.08 -16.26
CA ASP A 30 -9.70 19.06 -17.22
C ASP A 30 -8.75 18.04 -16.56
N GLN A 31 -9.31 16.94 -16.07
CA GLN A 31 -8.55 15.85 -15.45
C GLN A 31 -7.98 14.88 -16.51
N PHE A 32 -8.35 15.05 -17.76
CA PHE A 32 -7.86 14.26 -18.88
C PHE A 32 -6.90 15.05 -19.79
N GLY A 33 -6.92 16.38 -19.69
CA GLY A 33 -6.09 17.25 -20.54
C GLY A 33 -4.62 17.12 -20.17
N LYS A 34 -3.87 16.37 -20.97
CA LYS A 34 -2.43 16.22 -20.82
C LYS A 34 -1.73 16.75 -22.06
N ASP A 35 -0.73 17.58 -21.87
CA ASP A 35 0.21 17.90 -22.95
C ASP A 35 1.16 16.73 -23.18
N PHE A 36 1.65 16.59 -24.43
CA PHE A 36 2.74 15.65 -24.69
C PHE A 36 3.96 16.04 -23.87
N GLY A 37 4.48 15.08 -23.14
CA GLY A 37 5.66 15.25 -22.32
C GLY A 37 6.48 13.98 -22.24
N TYR A 38 7.72 14.12 -21.86
CA TYR A 38 8.58 13.00 -21.48
C TYR A 38 9.59 13.43 -20.42
N PHE A 39 10.00 12.51 -19.60
CA PHE A 39 11.11 12.74 -18.69
C PHE A 39 11.78 11.42 -18.30
N VAL A 40 13.09 11.51 -18.12
CA VAL A 40 13.91 10.44 -17.54
C VAL A 40 14.39 10.94 -16.18
N TYR A 41 14.27 10.10 -15.19
CA TYR A 41 14.58 10.47 -13.81
C TYR A 41 15.35 9.37 -13.09
N PRO A 42 16.35 9.73 -12.27
CA PRO A 42 16.97 8.78 -11.38
C PRO A 42 15.97 8.37 -10.29
N ILE A 43 16.02 7.11 -9.90
CA ILE A 43 15.24 6.58 -8.79
C ILE A 43 16.21 6.14 -7.70
N ALA A 44 16.03 6.66 -6.48
CA ALA A 44 16.53 6.05 -5.28
C ALA A 44 15.30 5.66 -4.45
N SER A 45 15.27 4.43 -3.98
CA SER A 45 14.16 3.91 -3.16
C SER A 45 14.73 3.29 -1.91
N THR A 46 14.20 3.68 -0.77
CA THR A 46 14.49 3.05 0.53
C THR A 46 13.15 2.68 1.14
N ILE A 47 12.93 1.40 1.34
CA ILE A 47 11.67 0.88 1.88
C ILE A 47 11.99 0.18 3.20
N PRO A 48 11.36 0.60 4.30
CA PRO A 48 11.54 -0.04 5.61
C PRO A 48 11.22 -1.54 5.54
N GLY A 49 12.10 -2.37 6.07
CA GLY A 49 11.99 -3.83 6.04
C GLY A 49 12.35 -4.50 4.71
N LEU A 50 12.76 -3.70 3.68
CA LEU A 50 13.16 -4.24 2.38
C LEU A 50 14.57 -3.83 1.97
N GLY A 51 15.02 -2.64 2.40
CA GLY A 51 16.34 -2.10 2.07
C GLY A 51 16.31 -0.97 1.05
N THR A 52 17.44 -0.75 0.40
CA THR A 52 17.68 0.35 -0.53
C THR A 52 18.01 -0.15 -1.93
N ALA A 53 17.41 0.46 -2.93
CA ALA A 53 17.72 0.23 -4.33
C ALA A 53 17.81 1.54 -5.10
N GLN A 54 18.57 1.55 -6.18
CA GLN A 54 18.75 2.70 -7.05
C GLN A 54 18.60 2.30 -8.52
N GLY A 55 18.25 3.25 -9.34
CA GLY A 55 18.06 2.98 -10.76
C GLY A 55 17.57 4.20 -11.54
N ALA A 56 16.80 3.94 -12.57
CA ALA A 56 16.22 4.98 -13.39
C ALA A 56 14.81 4.61 -13.84
N GLY A 57 14.02 5.63 -14.08
CA GLY A 57 12.71 5.55 -14.70
C GLY A 57 12.60 6.48 -15.90
N ALA A 58 11.69 6.16 -16.78
CA ALA A 58 11.32 7.00 -17.90
C ALA A 58 9.81 6.99 -18.07
N THR A 59 9.24 8.16 -18.35
CA THR A 59 7.81 8.33 -18.60
C THR A 59 7.60 9.16 -19.86
N VAL A 60 6.66 8.73 -20.68
CA VAL A 60 6.16 9.47 -21.85
C VAL A 60 4.67 9.70 -21.63
N LEU A 61 4.27 10.96 -21.60
CA LEU A 61 2.90 11.40 -21.35
C LEU A 61 2.19 11.67 -22.68
N ASN A 62 0.90 11.37 -22.72
CA ASN A 62 0.00 11.66 -23.82
C ASN A 62 0.53 11.23 -25.20
N ILE A 63 0.85 9.96 -25.32
CA ILE A 63 1.40 9.35 -26.54
C ILE A 63 0.42 9.53 -27.70
N GLY A 64 0.86 10.18 -28.76
CA GLY A 64 0.04 10.37 -29.98
C GLY A 64 -1.25 11.16 -29.74
N LYS A 65 -1.39 11.91 -28.65
CA LYS A 65 -2.60 12.65 -28.25
C LYS A 65 -3.78 11.73 -27.92
N THR A 66 -3.51 10.57 -27.35
CA THR A 66 -4.50 9.55 -26.98
C THR A 66 -4.81 9.53 -25.49
N ASP A 67 -4.27 10.48 -24.72
CA ASP A 67 -4.24 10.52 -23.25
C ASP A 67 -3.45 9.37 -22.61
N ALA A 68 -2.98 8.38 -23.39
CA ALA A 68 -2.20 7.27 -22.89
C ALA A 68 -0.78 7.68 -22.48
N ASP A 69 -0.35 7.16 -21.33
CA ASP A 69 0.99 7.35 -20.80
C ASP A 69 1.74 6.01 -20.79
N PHE A 70 3.04 6.05 -21.09
CA PHE A 70 3.92 4.91 -20.91
C PHE A 70 4.95 5.22 -19.83
N THR A 71 5.16 4.30 -18.91
CA THR A 71 6.21 4.41 -17.89
C THR A 71 6.98 3.11 -17.79
N GLY A 72 8.26 3.21 -17.49
CA GLY A 72 9.11 2.06 -17.20
C GLY A 72 10.20 2.42 -16.21
N PHE A 73 10.67 1.44 -15.45
CA PHE A 73 11.73 1.62 -14.46
C PHE A 73 12.57 0.36 -14.28
N LYS A 74 13.79 0.55 -13.78
CA LYS A 74 14.67 -0.52 -13.30
C LYS A 74 15.41 -0.09 -12.05
N LEU A 75 15.39 -0.95 -11.04
CA LEU A 75 16.03 -0.77 -9.74
C LEU A 75 16.98 -1.93 -9.45
N VAL A 76 18.10 -1.64 -8.82
CA VAL A 76 19.11 -2.60 -8.35
C VAL A 76 19.65 -2.15 -6.99
N GLY A 77 19.92 -3.09 -6.10
CA GLY A 77 20.41 -2.83 -4.75
C GLY A 77 20.14 -3.99 -3.83
N ASP A 78 19.71 -3.72 -2.60
CA ASP A 78 19.30 -4.74 -1.64
C ASP A 78 18.07 -5.52 -2.17
N PHE A 79 17.28 -4.87 -3.00
CA PHE A 79 16.26 -5.52 -3.81
C PHE A 79 16.41 -5.12 -5.27
N LYS A 80 15.86 -5.94 -6.16
CA LYS A 80 15.82 -5.69 -7.61
C LYS A 80 14.37 -5.63 -8.03
N ALA A 81 14.04 -4.66 -8.88
CA ALA A 81 12.73 -4.59 -9.51
C ALA A 81 12.85 -3.94 -10.89
N SER A 82 12.08 -4.40 -11.84
CA SER A 82 11.89 -3.71 -13.10
C SER A 82 10.44 -3.85 -13.55
N GLY A 83 9.95 -2.86 -14.28
CA GLY A 83 8.58 -2.89 -14.74
C GLY A 83 8.31 -1.84 -15.80
N TYR A 84 7.17 -2.04 -16.47
CA TYR A 84 6.62 -1.08 -17.42
C TYR A 84 5.10 -1.11 -17.36
N ALA A 85 4.49 0.02 -17.68
CA ALA A 85 3.04 0.16 -17.72
C ALA A 85 2.61 1.09 -18.85
N LEU A 86 1.46 0.77 -19.45
CA LEU A 86 0.67 1.65 -20.28
C LEU A 86 -0.56 2.04 -19.48
N LEU A 87 -0.70 3.32 -19.22
CA LEU A 87 -1.70 3.89 -18.33
C LEU A 87 -2.64 4.81 -19.12
N ASP A 88 -3.85 4.99 -18.62
CA ASP A 88 -4.86 5.88 -19.20
C ASP A 88 -5.14 5.59 -20.72
N LEU A 89 -5.18 4.31 -21.12
CA LEU A 89 -5.55 3.92 -22.48
C LEU A 89 -7.07 4.03 -22.65
N HIS A 90 -7.54 5.04 -23.35
CA HIS A 90 -8.95 5.31 -23.54
C HIS A 90 -9.55 4.47 -24.69
N ALA A 91 -10.26 3.39 -24.36
CA ALA A 91 -11.05 2.63 -25.35
C ALA A 91 -12.31 3.41 -25.75
N ILE A 92 -12.91 4.14 -24.81
CA ILE A 92 -13.95 5.14 -25.05
C ILE A 92 -13.45 6.44 -24.41
N PRO A 93 -13.28 7.51 -25.16
CA PRO A 93 -12.73 8.77 -24.65
C PRO A 93 -13.40 9.22 -23.35
N ARG A 94 -12.61 9.46 -22.31
CA ARG A 94 -13.03 9.95 -21.00
C ARG A 94 -14.02 9.06 -20.22
N ARG A 95 -14.31 7.84 -20.73
CA ARG A 95 -15.34 6.95 -20.17
C ARG A 95 -14.83 5.58 -19.80
N LEU A 96 -14.16 4.91 -20.72
CA LEU A 96 -13.63 3.56 -20.51
C LEU A 96 -12.12 3.60 -20.70
N ILE A 97 -11.41 3.36 -19.61
CA ILE A 97 -9.97 3.53 -19.49
C ILE A 97 -9.36 2.17 -19.09
N PHE A 98 -8.26 1.79 -19.72
CA PHE A 98 -7.50 0.62 -19.35
C PHE A 98 -6.09 1.00 -18.90
N ASP A 99 -5.65 0.33 -17.86
CA ASP A 99 -4.27 0.36 -17.39
C ASP A 99 -3.72 -1.07 -17.48
N VAL A 100 -2.53 -1.21 -18.06
CA VAL A 100 -1.84 -2.51 -18.18
C VAL A 100 -0.41 -2.35 -17.73
N GLY A 101 0.04 -3.22 -16.85
CA GLY A 101 1.39 -3.19 -16.32
C GLY A 101 1.99 -4.58 -16.17
N TYR A 102 3.30 -4.63 -16.16
CA TYR A 102 4.09 -5.81 -15.84
C TYR A 102 5.29 -5.39 -15.00
N TYR A 103 5.61 -6.17 -13.99
CA TYR A 103 6.82 -6.00 -13.21
C TYR A 103 7.39 -7.34 -12.74
N ASP A 104 8.70 -7.38 -12.61
CA ASP A 104 9.47 -8.45 -12.02
C ASP A 104 10.29 -7.93 -10.84
N PHE A 105 10.54 -8.81 -9.87
CA PHE A 105 11.25 -8.44 -8.66
C PHE A 105 12.04 -9.62 -8.06
N GLU A 106 13.07 -9.27 -7.30
CA GLU A 106 13.80 -10.13 -6.39
C GLU A 106 13.97 -9.35 -5.09
N VAL A 107 13.33 -9.81 -4.03
CA VAL A 107 13.22 -9.09 -2.76
C VAL A 107 13.43 -10.03 -1.58
N ALA A 108 13.90 -9.49 -0.45
CA ALA A 108 14.00 -10.19 0.81
C ALA A 108 13.31 -9.36 1.92
N PRO A 109 11.97 -9.34 1.97
CA PRO A 109 11.25 -8.57 2.97
C PRO A 109 11.45 -9.17 4.37
N VAL A 110 11.38 -8.32 5.38
CA VAL A 110 11.24 -8.78 6.76
C VAL A 110 9.79 -9.22 6.98
N VAL A 111 9.59 -10.46 7.41
CA VAL A 111 8.26 -11.00 7.69
C VAL A 111 8.15 -11.29 9.18
N TYR A 112 7.20 -10.64 9.82
CA TYR A 112 6.92 -10.69 11.24
C TYR A 112 5.79 -11.66 11.56
N ASN A 113 5.65 -11.99 12.84
CA ASN A 113 4.51 -12.74 13.35
C ASN A 113 3.24 -11.85 13.38
N ARG A 114 2.08 -12.52 13.32
CA ARG A 114 0.74 -11.91 13.30
C ARG A 114 0.46 -11.09 14.57
N GLY A 115 -0.23 -9.96 14.40
CA GLY A 115 -0.79 -9.14 15.47
C GLY A 115 -0.04 -7.86 15.77
N ILE A 116 -0.71 -6.97 16.55
CA ILE A 116 -0.18 -5.64 16.86
C ILE A 116 0.93 -5.68 17.93
N ASN A 117 0.98 -6.74 18.72
CA ASN A 117 1.95 -6.92 19.81
C ASN A 117 3.03 -7.98 19.48
N SER A 118 3.15 -8.40 18.20
CA SER A 118 4.21 -9.31 17.78
C SER A 118 5.59 -8.70 18.08
N ASP A 119 6.55 -9.55 18.52
CA ASP A 119 7.89 -9.09 18.85
C ASP A 119 8.60 -8.61 17.57
N ARG A 120 9.19 -7.42 17.65
CA ARG A 120 10.01 -6.85 16.59
C ARG A 120 11.25 -7.68 16.28
N ASN A 121 11.76 -8.42 17.25
CA ASN A 121 12.97 -9.22 17.12
C ASN A 121 12.69 -10.66 16.67
N ASP A 122 11.42 -11.01 16.46
CA ASP A 122 11.01 -12.32 15.98
C ASP A 122 10.47 -12.21 14.56
N TYR A 123 11.35 -12.45 13.59
CA TYR A 123 11.06 -12.35 12.16
C TYR A 123 11.90 -13.31 11.34
N ILE A 124 11.44 -13.56 10.14
CA ILE A 124 12.16 -14.30 9.10
C ILE A 124 12.45 -13.42 7.89
N LEU A 125 13.44 -13.81 7.10
CA LEU A 125 13.88 -13.14 5.88
C LEU A 125 13.71 -14.10 4.68
N PRO A 126 12.52 -14.20 4.09
CA PRO A 126 12.34 -14.95 2.85
C PRO A 126 12.92 -14.14 1.68
N SER A 127 13.80 -14.72 0.89
CA SER A 127 14.19 -14.18 -0.41
C SER A 127 13.22 -14.72 -1.46
N VAL A 128 12.53 -13.82 -2.14
CA VAL A 128 11.46 -14.12 -3.08
C VAL A 128 11.79 -13.52 -4.44
N GLN A 129 11.61 -14.32 -5.48
CA GLN A 129 11.65 -13.85 -6.87
C GLN A 129 10.28 -14.07 -7.51
N GLY A 130 9.77 -13.07 -8.19
CA GLY A 130 8.47 -13.18 -8.84
C GLY A 130 8.27 -12.19 -9.98
N SER A 131 7.14 -12.37 -10.66
CA SER A 131 6.68 -11.44 -11.68
C SER A 131 5.17 -11.38 -11.70
N TYR A 132 4.62 -10.18 -11.94
CA TYR A 132 3.18 -9.96 -11.99
C TYR A 132 2.79 -9.10 -13.19
N GLY A 133 1.66 -9.47 -13.80
CA GLY A 133 0.92 -8.64 -14.73
C GLY A 133 -0.31 -8.05 -14.03
N ILE A 134 -0.63 -6.81 -14.37
CA ILE A 134 -1.81 -6.10 -13.88
C ILE A 134 -2.60 -5.64 -15.10
N VAL A 135 -3.91 -5.88 -15.08
CA VAL A 135 -4.85 -5.30 -16.02
C VAL A 135 -6.00 -4.68 -15.23
N GLN A 136 -6.29 -3.41 -15.48
CA GLN A 136 -7.40 -2.70 -14.87
C GLN A 136 -8.27 -2.08 -15.95
N GLY A 137 -9.58 -2.26 -15.85
CA GLY A 137 -10.58 -1.53 -16.61
C GLY A 137 -11.36 -0.60 -15.69
N THR A 138 -11.42 0.68 -16.02
CA THR A 138 -12.09 1.73 -15.25
C THR A 138 -13.17 2.40 -16.08
N VAL A 139 -14.38 2.48 -15.54
CA VAL A 139 -15.45 3.33 -16.07
C VAL A 139 -15.47 4.63 -15.28
N SER A 140 -15.38 5.77 -15.97
CA SER A 140 -15.26 7.10 -15.38
C SER A 140 -16.40 8.02 -15.79
N PHE A 141 -16.86 8.84 -14.85
CA PHE A 141 -17.92 9.85 -15.05
C PHE A 141 -17.49 11.20 -14.44
N TRP A 142 -18.01 12.28 -15.03
CA TRP A 142 -17.87 13.65 -14.54
C TRP A 142 -16.42 14.04 -14.19
N GLU A 143 -15.55 14.00 -15.20
CA GLU A 143 -14.14 14.36 -15.03
C GLU A 143 -13.46 13.57 -13.88
N ARG A 144 -13.68 12.23 -13.89
CA ARG A 144 -13.12 11.31 -12.91
C ARG A 144 -13.60 11.53 -11.46
N MET A 145 -14.73 12.22 -11.25
CA MET A 145 -15.32 12.33 -9.91
C MET A 145 -15.86 11.01 -9.41
N PHE A 146 -16.33 10.16 -10.31
CA PHE A 146 -16.85 8.84 -9.98
C PHE A 146 -16.19 7.81 -10.90
N GLU A 147 -15.54 6.85 -10.31
CA GLU A 147 -14.93 5.75 -11.02
C GLU A 147 -15.36 4.43 -10.42
N ALA A 148 -15.62 3.45 -11.28
CA ALA A 148 -15.76 2.06 -10.91
C ALA A 148 -14.74 1.26 -11.71
N TYR A 149 -14.04 0.33 -11.08
CA TYR A 149 -13.00 -0.44 -11.74
C TYR A 149 -13.03 -1.91 -11.37
N VAL A 150 -12.53 -2.70 -12.29
CA VAL A 150 -12.16 -4.10 -12.07
C VAL A 150 -10.69 -4.25 -12.40
N ARG A 151 -9.97 -5.03 -11.60
CA ARG A 151 -8.55 -5.29 -11.77
C ARG A 151 -8.27 -6.76 -11.59
N GLU A 152 -7.42 -7.30 -12.41
CA GLU A 152 -6.78 -8.59 -12.22
C GLU A 152 -5.27 -8.36 -12.02
N LEU A 153 -4.74 -8.88 -10.91
CA LEU A 153 -3.33 -9.11 -10.69
C LEU A 153 -3.09 -10.61 -10.90
N ARG A 154 -2.21 -10.96 -11.79
CA ARG A 154 -1.82 -12.35 -12.02
C ARG A 154 -0.31 -12.45 -12.13
N GLY A 155 0.25 -13.43 -11.47
CA GLY A 155 1.68 -13.63 -11.49
C GLY A 155 2.09 -14.92 -10.83
N SER A 156 3.35 -14.99 -10.52
CA SER A 156 3.90 -16.13 -9.80
C SER A 156 5.16 -15.72 -9.07
N SER A 157 5.36 -16.36 -7.95
CA SER A 157 6.55 -16.18 -7.13
C SER A 157 7.15 -17.52 -6.71
N ARG A 158 8.40 -17.49 -6.29
CA ARG A 158 9.10 -18.62 -5.66
C ARG A 158 10.02 -18.15 -4.57
N LEU A 159 10.17 -18.95 -3.55
CA LEU A 159 11.18 -18.76 -2.53
C LEU A 159 12.55 -19.19 -3.07
N LEU A 160 13.55 -18.33 -2.92
CA LEU A 160 14.94 -18.63 -3.22
C LEU A 160 15.71 -19.08 -1.99
N ARG A 161 15.39 -18.49 -0.85
CA ARG A 161 16.03 -18.74 0.45
C ARG A 161 15.09 -18.25 1.55
N VAL A 162 15.13 -18.91 2.69
CA VAL A 162 14.54 -18.40 3.94
C VAL A 162 15.63 -18.41 5.00
N SER A 163 15.79 -17.33 5.72
CA SER A 163 16.74 -17.25 6.84
C SER A 163 16.08 -16.64 8.08
N ASP A 164 16.64 -16.95 9.24
CA ASP A 164 16.29 -16.30 10.49
C ASP A 164 16.89 -14.89 10.58
N LYS A 165 16.61 -14.18 11.67
CA LYS A 165 17.14 -12.84 11.97
C LYS A 165 18.68 -12.78 12.06
N ASN A 166 19.36 -13.90 12.28
CA ASN A 166 20.82 -14.00 12.36
C ASN A 166 21.45 -14.32 11.00
N GLY A 167 20.62 -14.51 9.96
CA GLY A 167 21.05 -14.90 8.62
C GLY A 167 21.29 -16.39 8.44
N THR A 168 20.94 -17.23 9.44
CA THR A 168 21.02 -18.68 9.35
C THR A 168 19.93 -19.18 8.40
N ALA A 169 20.33 -19.84 7.32
CA ALA A 169 19.38 -20.35 6.35
C ALA A 169 18.66 -21.61 6.88
N PHE A 170 17.37 -21.69 6.63
CA PHE A 170 16.60 -22.94 6.82
C PHE A 170 16.95 -23.92 5.69
N GLU A 171 17.18 -25.18 6.04
CA GLU A 171 17.60 -26.20 5.07
C GLU A 171 16.46 -26.72 4.21
N THR A 172 15.23 -26.69 4.73
CA THR A 172 14.05 -27.23 4.04
C THR A 172 12.95 -26.17 3.92
N PHE A 173 12.61 -25.81 2.67
CA PHE A 173 11.45 -25.00 2.33
C PHE A 173 11.04 -25.30 0.89
N ASP A 174 9.80 -25.01 0.56
CA ASP A 174 9.29 -25.21 -0.78
C ASP A 174 9.84 -24.13 -1.73
N THR A 175 10.59 -24.54 -2.74
CA THR A 175 11.15 -23.68 -3.80
C THR A 175 10.32 -23.74 -5.08
N SER A 176 9.19 -24.42 -5.08
CA SER A 176 8.33 -24.49 -6.23
C SER A 176 7.79 -23.11 -6.60
N LYS A 177 7.41 -22.97 -7.84
CA LYS A 177 6.76 -21.76 -8.33
C LYS A 177 5.28 -21.82 -7.96
N HIS A 178 4.82 -20.81 -7.25
CA HIS A 178 3.42 -20.65 -6.88
C HIS A 178 2.78 -19.58 -7.77
N ASP A 179 1.67 -19.94 -8.40
CA ASP A 179 0.88 -18.99 -9.17
C ASP A 179 -0.04 -18.23 -8.20
N GLU A 180 -0.12 -16.93 -8.41
CA GLU A 180 -0.90 -16.02 -7.58
C GLU A 180 -1.86 -15.23 -8.46
N ARG A 181 -3.08 -15.06 -7.98
CA ARG A 181 -4.10 -14.24 -8.62
C ARG A 181 -4.95 -13.53 -7.58
N VAL A 182 -5.14 -12.23 -7.80
CA VAL A 182 -6.05 -11.42 -7.00
C VAL A 182 -6.96 -10.63 -7.95
N ASP A 183 -8.24 -10.90 -7.88
CA ASP A 183 -9.26 -10.12 -8.57
C ASP A 183 -9.74 -9.01 -7.63
N THR A 184 -9.87 -7.78 -8.13
CA THR A 184 -10.32 -6.64 -7.32
C THR A 184 -11.46 -5.93 -8.03
N VAL A 185 -12.48 -5.57 -7.28
CA VAL A 185 -13.57 -4.68 -7.72
C VAL A 185 -13.60 -3.48 -6.79
N GLY A 186 -13.64 -2.28 -7.32
CA GLY A 186 -13.63 -1.08 -6.48
C GLY A 186 -14.29 0.11 -7.12
N GLY A 187 -14.39 1.17 -6.32
CA GLY A 187 -14.93 2.45 -6.73
C GLY A 187 -14.24 3.61 -6.03
N ILE A 188 -14.23 4.74 -6.71
CA ILE A 188 -13.64 5.99 -6.23
C ILE A 188 -14.67 7.10 -6.38
N ILE A 189 -14.87 7.85 -5.31
CA ILE A 189 -15.56 9.14 -5.32
C ILE A 189 -14.51 10.18 -5.00
N ASP A 190 -14.21 11.03 -5.97
CA ASP A 190 -13.16 12.02 -5.88
C ASP A 190 -13.71 13.42 -6.21
N VAL A 191 -14.06 14.16 -5.19
CA VAL A 191 -14.52 15.55 -5.28
C VAL A 191 -13.44 16.53 -4.81
N THR A 192 -12.17 16.19 -5.09
CA THR A 192 -11.04 17.08 -4.83
C THR A 192 -10.85 18.10 -5.98
N ASP A 193 -10.09 19.15 -5.72
CA ASP A 193 -9.72 20.17 -6.69
C ASP A 193 -8.70 19.69 -7.74
N ASP A 194 -7.94 18.64 -7.45
CA ASP A 194 -7.00 18.03 -8.37
C ASP A 194 -6.78 16.57 -7.97
N ARG A 195 -6.78 15.65 -8.96
CA ARG A 195 -6.63 14.22 -8.69
C ARG A 195 -5.20 13.84 -8.28
N LEU A 196 -4.22 14.48 -8.88
CA LEU A 196 -2.80 14.16 -8.70
C LEU A 196 -2.18 14.89 -7.50
N ASP A 197 -2.54 16.17 -7.29
CA ASP A 197 -2.06 17.00 -6.17
C ASP A 197 -3.24 17.67 -5.46
N PRO A 198 -4.06 16.90 -4.73
CA PRO A 198 -5.26 17.43 -4.09
C PRO A 198 -4.91 18.36 -2.92
N ARG A 199 -5.53 19.55 -2.92
CA ARG A 199 -5.39 20.56 -1.87
C ARG A 199 -6.70 20.89 -1.17
N LYS A 200 -7.84 20.60 -1.82
CA LYS A 200 -9.18 20.83 -1.28
C LYS A 200 -10.11 19.71 -1.71
N GLY A 201 -11.05 19.34 -0.84
CA GLY A 201 -12.09 18.37 -1.15
C GLY A 201 -11.91 17.04 -0.44
N ILE A 202 -12.58 16.03 -0.93
CA ILE A 202 -12.64 14.69 -0.31
C ILE A 202 -12.49 13.62 -1.40
N ARG A 203 -11.73 12.58 -1.08
CA ARG A 203 -11.65 11.35 -1.86
C ARG A 203 -12.04 10.17 -0.97
N PHE A 204 -12.96 9.37 -1.46
CA PHE A 204 -13.33 8.09 -0.87
C PHE A 204 -13.05 6.97 -1.86
N GLU A 205 -12.39 5.93 -1.41
CA GLU A 205 -12.07 4.74 -2.18
C GLU A 205 -12.57 3.51 -1.41
N ALA A 206 -13.23 2.59 -2.12
CA ALA A 206 -13.64 1.30 -1.57
C ALA A 206 -13.27 0.21 -2.56
N ALA A 207 -12.73 -0.90 -2.07
CA ALA A 207 -12.36 -2.05 -2.88
C ALA A 207 -12.65 -3.35 -2.17
N ALA A 208 -13.05 -4.37 -2.94
CA ALA A 208 -13.10 -5.76 -2.50
C ALA A 208 -12.08 -6.56 -3.31
N LYS A 209 -11.18 -7.25 -2.62
CA LYS A 209 -10.10 -8.06 -3.17
C LYS A 209 -10.40 -9.53 -2.93
N PHE A 210 -10.28 -10.33 -3.96
CA PHE A 210 -10.60 -11.76 -3.98
C PHE A 210 -9.33 -12.55 -4.34
N PRO A 211 -8.44 -12.85 -3.36
CA PRO A 211 -7.31 -13.73 -3.61
C PRO A 211 -7.81 -15.14 -3.95
N ILE A 212 -7.24 -15.75 -4.97
CA ILE A 212 -7.56 -17.13 -5.33
C ILE A 212 -6.70 -18.05 -4.47
N ILE A 213 -7.34 -18.76 -3.57
CA ILE A 213 -6.72 -19.69 -2.63
C ILE A 213 -7.16 -21.10 -3.00
N ASP A 214 -6.28 -21.86 -3.64
CA ASP A 214 -6.56 -23.21 -4.11
C ASP A 214 -6.19 -24.30 -3.10
N ASP A 215 -5.33 -23.97 -2.10
CA ASP A 215 -4.98 -24.91 -1.04
C ASP A 215 -6.23 -25.23 -0.16
N PRO A 216 -6.64 -26.50 -0.08
CA PRO A 216 -7.76 -26.91 0.76
C PRO A 216 -7.49 -26.72 2.27
N ASN A 217 -6.24 -26.67 2.70
CA ASN A 217 -5.83 -26.49 4.08
C ASN A 217 -5.84 -25.00 4.52
N LEU A 218 -6.09 -24.07 3.59
CA LEU A 218 -6.24 -22.66 3.87
C LEU A 218 -7.71 -22.24 3.77
N SER A 219 -8.11 -21.31 4.63
CA SER A 219 -9.43 -20.67 4.55
C SER A 219 -9.53 -19.82 3.28
N LYS A 220 -10.71 -19.81 2.65
CA LYS A 220 -11.01 -18.83 1.60
C LYS A 220 -11.62 -17.59 2.21
N TYR A 221 -11.15 -16.44 1.79
CA TYR A 221 -11.66 -15.15 2.27
C TYR A 221 -11.53 -14.09 1.16
N TYR A 222 -12.22 -13.00 1.31
CA TYR A 222 -12.00 -11.78 0.56
C TYR A 222 -11.73 -10.63 1.53
N VAL A 223 -11.13 -9.56 1.03
CA VAL A 223 -10.76 -8.39 1.83
C VAL A 223 -11.50 -7.17 1.33
N THR A 224 -12.11 -6.40 2.23
CA THR A 224 -12.70 -5.10 1.89
C THR A 224 -11.85 -3.99 2.49
N ASP A 225 -11.44 -3.04 1.66
CA ASP A 225 -10.70 -1.86 2.06
C ASP A 225 -11.53 -0.59 1.86
N TYR A 226 -11.49 0.29 2.84
CA TYR A 226 -12.13 1.60 2.82
C TYR A 226 -11.10 2.67 3.14
N ASN A 227 -10.97 3.67 2.28
CA ASN A 227 -10.00 4.75 2.43
C ASN A 227 -10.67 6.10 2.17
N LEU A 228 -10.73 6.92 3.21
CA LEU A 228 -11.28 8.26 3.14
C LEU A 228 -10.19 9.29 3.38
N THR A 229 -9.97 10.20 2.43
CA THR A 229 -9.01 11.29 2.60
C THR A 229 -9.69 12.63 2.35
N GLY A 230 -9.61 13.51 3.34
CA GLY A 230 -10.07 14.90 3.26
C GLY A 230 -8.88 15.85 3.10
N TYR A 231 -9.05 16.89 2.31
CA TYR A 231 -8.05 17.93 2.07
C TYR A 231 -8.65 19.29 2.41
N VAL A 232 -8.06 19.98 3.36
CA VAL A 232 -8.51 21.27 3.84
C VAL A 232 -7.42 22.31 3.58
N PRO A 233 -7.66 23.34 2.75
CA PRO A 233 -6.73 24.46 2.60
C PRO A 233 -6.67 25.23 3.91
N PHE A 234 -5.48 25.33 4.50
CA PHE A 234 -5.30 26.03 5.77
C PHE A 234 -4.88 27.50 5.57
N ARG A 235 -3.98 27.71 4.62
CA ARG A 235 -3.57 29.02 4.12
C ARG A 235 -3.50 28.94 2.59
N LYS A 236 -3.18 30.06 1.93
CA LYS A 236 -3.06 30.12 0.47
C LYS A 236 -2.14 29.05 -0.15
N TRP A 237 -1.12 28.64 0.59
CA TRP A 237 -0.07 27.71 0.13
C TRP A 237 -0.01 26.39 0.90
N ASP A 238 -0.94 26.16 1.83
CA ASP A 238 -0.87 25.04 2.74
C ASP A 238 -2.11 24.16 2.62
N THR A 239 -1.93 22.87 2.85
CA THR A 239 -3.01 21.89 2.87
C THR A 239 -2.89 21.00 4.08
N LEU A 240 -3.95 20.81 4.82
CA LEU A 240 -4.08 19.77 5.83
C LEU A 240 -4.81 18.58 5.21
N ALA A 241 -4.14 17.46 5.06
CA ALA A 241 -4.73 16.21 4.64
C ALA A 241 -5.04 15.33 5.86
N ILE A 242 -6.23 14.72 5.87
CA ILE A 242 -6.72 13.83 6.93
C ILE A 242 -7.11 12.52 6.29
N ASN A 243 -6.58 11.41 6.76
CA ASN A 243 -6.89 10.08 6.24
C ASN A 243 -7.50 9.18 7.30
N LEU A 244 -8.48 8.40 6.89
CA LEU A 244 -9.08 7.29 7.65
C LEU A 244 -9.04 6.05 6.78
N PHE A 245 -8.53 4.96 7.30
CA PHE A 245 -8.45 3.69 6.62
C PHE A 245 -9.00 2.57 7.50
N HIS A 246 -9.70 1.66 6.85
CA HIS A 246 -10.20 0.44 7.47
C HIS A 246 -10.14 -0.72 6.47
N SER A 247 -9.75 -1.89 6.95
CA SER A 247 -9.67 -3.12 6.17
C SER A 247 -10.22 -4.28 6.98
N ASP A 248 -11.03 -5.12 6.32
CA ASP A 248 -11.65 -6.32 6.91
C ASP A 248 -11.43 -7.53 6.02
N ALA A 249 -11.00 -8.64 6.61
CA ALA A 249 -11.05 -9.94 5.98
C ALA A 249 -12.37 -10.64 6.31
N HIS A 250 -13.00 -11.22 5.29
CA HIS A 250 -14.26 -11.93 5.39
C HIS A 250 -14.07 -13.39 4.97
N VAL A 251 -14.00 -14.28 5.94
CA VAL A 251 -13.83 -15.71 5.68
C VAL A 251 -15.12 -16.30 5.09
N THR A 252 -15.01 -16.92 3.92
CA THR A 252 -16.13 -17.54 3.20
C THR A 252 -16.14 -19.07 3.29
N ARG A 253 -14.96 -19.65 3.48
CA ARG A 253 -14.77 -21.09 3.77
C ARG A 253 -13.71 -21.21 4.84
N GLU A 254 -14.08 -21.67 6.01
CA GLU A 254 -13.15 -21.98 7.09
C GLU A 254 -12.32 -23.23 6.76
N ALA A 255 -11.04 -23.21 7.10
CA ALA A 255 -10.18 -24.39 7.16
C ALA A 255 -10.04 -24.84 8.61
N SER A 256 -9.32 -25.92 8.84
CA SER A 256 -9.14 -26.48 10.18
C SER A 256 -8.53 -25.48 11.16
N THR A 257 -9.11 -25.40 12.35
CA THR A 257 -8.59 -24.66 13.51
C THR A 257 -8.21 -25.61 14.66
N ASP A 258 -8.23 -26.92 14.42
CA ASP A 258 -7.80 -27.90 15.39
C ASP A 258 -6.28 -27.93 15.49
N TYR A 259 -5.77 -27.67 16.69
CA TYR A 259 -4.32 -27.58 16.94
C TYR A 259 -3.59 -28.89 16.61
N ALA A 260 -4.17 -30.05 17.00
CA ALA A 260 -3.52 -31.33 16.79
C ALA A 260 -3.49 -31.75 15.32
N GLU A 261 -4.51 -31.38 14.56
CA GLU A 261 -4.55 -31.57 13.11
C GLU A 261 -3.50 -30.69 12.42
N LEU A 262 -3.46 -29.40 12.73
CA LEU A 262 -2.49 -28.48 12.17
C LEU A 262 -1.05 -28.83 12.56
N GLN A 263 -0.82 -29.32 13.80
CA GLN A 263 0.49 -29.80 14.20
C GLN A 263 0.98 -30.96 13.32
N LYS A 264 0.10 -31.84 12.87
CA LYS A 264 0.46 -32.91 11.93
C LYS A 264 0.78 -32.38 10.52
N GLN A 265 0.13 -31.30 10.10
CA GLN A 265 0.28 -30.74 8.75
C GLN A 265 1.50 -29.80 8.64
N ILE A 266 1.70 -28.92 9.62
CA ILE A 266 2.69 -27.82 9.58
C ILE A 266 3.63 -27.81 10.79
N GLY A 267 3.61 -28.83 11.64
CA GLY A 267 4.50 -28.94 12.80
C GLY A 267 5.97 -29.08 12.37
N LEU A 268 6.86 -28.54 13.17
CA LEU A 268 8.32 -28.53 12.92
C LEU A 268 9.02 -29.84 13.33
N GLY A 269 8.28 -30.80 13.85
CA GLY A 269 8.85 -32.07 14.28
C GLY A 269 9.71 -31.99 15.57
N CYS A 270 9.50 -30.98 16.38
CA CYS A 270 10.28 -30.66 17.58
C CYS A 270 10.31 -31.80 18.60
N GLY A 271 9.32 -32.70 18.58
CA GLY A 271 9.26 -33.86 19.44
C GLY A 271 10.39 -34.89 19.22
N GLN A 272 11.07 -34.83 18.07
CA GLN A 272 12.21 -35.71 17.75
C GLN A 272 13.53 -35.18 18.28
N LEU A 273 13.60 -33.94 18.73
CA LEU A 273 14.80 -33.35 19.32
C LEU A 273 15.03 -33.89 20.74
N PRO A 274 16.30 -34.00 21.18
CA PRO A 274 16.63 -34.30 22.56
C PRO A 274 16.01 -33.28 23.53
N VAL A 275 15.63 -33.76 24.72
CA VAL A 275 15.12 -32.86 25.77
C VAL A 275 16.20 -31.86 26.16
N GLY A 276 15.89 -30.57 26.05
CA GLY A 276 16.80 -29.47 26.32
C GLY A 276 16.31 -28.13 25.74
N PRO A 277 17.11 -27.07 25.94
CA PRO A 277 16.72 -25.71 25.51
C PRO A 277 16.33 -25.59 24.03
N ASP A 278 17.01 -26.30 23.13
CA ASP A 278 16.75 -26.28 21.69
C ASP A 278 15.37 -26.87 21.36
N ARG A 279 14.99 -27.97 22.04
CA ARG A 279 13.67 -28.56 21.92
C ARG A 279 12.59 -27.61 22.44
N ASP A 280 12.82 -26.98 23.60
CA ASP A 280 11.85 -26.05 24.20
C ASP A 280 11.64 -24.81 23.31
N GLN A 281 12.71 -24.29 22.73
CA GLN A 281 12.63 -23.18 21.76
C GLN A 281 11.90 -23.62 20.49
N CYS A 282 12.19 -24.78 19.93
CA CYS A 282 11.50 -25.33 18.77
C CYS A 282 9.99 -25.47 19.04
N LEU A 283 9.60 -26.04 20.20
CA LEU A 283 8.19 -26.18 20.57
C LEU A 283 7.47 -24.85 20.73
N ALA A 284 8.14 -23.82 21.25
CA ALA A 284 7.58 -22.48 21.36
C ALA A 284 7.34 -21.85 19.95
N THR A 285 8.31 -22.02 19.04
CA THR A 285 8.19 -21.57 17.64
C THR A 285 7.08 -22.33 16.90
N GLU A 286 7.01 -23.65 17.07
CA GLU A 286 5.95 -24.49 16.50
C GLU A 286 4.57 -24.05 16.99
N ALA A 287 4.41 -23.80 18.29
CA ALA A 287 3.16 -23.34 18.87
C ALA A 287 2.74 -21.97 18.31
N THR A 288 3.67 -21.05 18.16
CA THR A 288 3.40 -19.73 17.54
C THR A 288 2.92 -19.91 16.12
N HIS A 289 3.61 -20.68 15.29
CA HIS A 289 3.26 -20.93 13.89
C HIS A 289 1.88 -21.59 13.73
N ILE A 290 1.54 -22.57 14.58
CA ILE A 290 0.24 -23.23 14.57
C ILE A 290 -0.87 -22.23 15.00
N ASN A 291 -0.66 -21.46 16.06
CA ASN A 291 -1.62 -20.47 16.52
C ASN A 291 -1.88 -19.37 15.48
N GLU A 292 -0.87 -18.93 14.76
CA GLU A 292 -1.02 -17.99 13.64
C GLU A 292 -1.86 -18.58 12.51
N ARG A 293 -1.63 -19.87 12.17
CA ARG A 293 -2.45 -20.57 11.18
C ARG A 293 -3.90 -20.71 11.63
N ILE A 294 -4.15 -21.02 12.90
CA ILE A 294 -5.48 -21.05 13.49
C ILE A 294 -6.16 -19.68 13.35
N ALA A 295 -5.46 -18.60 13.72
CA ALA A 295 -5.99 -17.24 13.59
C ALA A 295 -6.25 -16.86 12.13
N GLN A 296 -5.35 -17.19 11.21
CA GLN A 296 -5.53 -16.96 9.77
C GLN A 296 -6.73 -17.74 9.23
N ASN A 297 -6.87 -19.02 9.59
CA ASN A 297 -8.00 -19.85 9.13
C ASN A 297 -9.34 -19.35 9.67
N LYS A 298 -9.36 -18.78 10.87
CA LYS A 298 -10.57 -18.30 11.53
C LYS A 298 -10.97 -16.88 11.09
N TYR A 299 -9.99 -15.98 10.92
CA TYR A 299 -10.23 -14.55 10.75
C TYR A 299 -9.81 -14.03 9.37
N GLY A 300 -9.09 -14.81 8.57
CA GLY A 300 -8.46 -14.34 7.34
C GLY A 300 -7.31 -13.38 7.62
N THR A 301 -6.90 -12.62 6.60
CA THR A 301 -5.86 -11.59 6.72
C THR A 301 -6.29 -10.35 5.93
N ALA A 302 -6.52 -9.25 6.63
CA ALA A 302 -6.80 -7.94 6.08
C ALA A 302 -5.52 -7.26 5.56
N SER A 303 -5.67 -6.14 4.87
CA SER A 303 -4.54 -5.32 4.42
C SER A 303 -3.71 -4.87 5.62
N SER A 304 -2.40 -5.10 5.53
CA SER A 304 -1.45 -4.85 6.62
C SER A 304 -1.18 -3.35 6.85
N LEU A 305 -0.59 -3.03 8.01
CA LEU A 305 -0.07 -1.72 8.34
C LEU A 305 1.46 -1.77 8.50
N GLY A 306 2.10 -0.64 8.20
CA GLY A 306 3.55 -0.48 8.11
C GLY A 306 4.01 -0.29 6.67
N GLY A 307 5.15 0.36 6.46
CA GLY A 307 5.75 0.57 5.15
C GLY A 307 5.46 1.93 4.53
N THR A 308 5.25 1.94 3.23
CA THR A 308 5.24 3.20 2.46
C THR A 308 3.95 4.00 2.60
N GLN A 309 2.84 3.38 2.95
CA GLN A 309 1.53 4.03 2.89
C GLN A 309 1.00 4.49 4.24
N ARG A 310 1.18 3.71 5.28
CA ARG A 310 0.61 3.95 6.62
C ARG A 310 1.58 3.46 7.69
N LEU A 311 1.65 4.16 8.83
CA LEU A 311 2.62 3.86 9.87
C LEU A 311 4.05 3.83 9.33
N ARG A 312 4.44 4.90 8.65
CA ARG A 312 5.68 5.02 7.85
C ARG A 312 7.01 4.86 8.61
N SER A 313 6.97 4.77 9.93
CA SER A 313 8.14 4.47 10.76
C SER A 313 8.37 2.97 10.98
N PHE A 314 7.47 2.12 10.48
CA PHE A 314 7.53 0.67 10.61
C PHE A 314 7.81 0.00 9.27
N ASP A 315 8.34 -1.20 9.32
CA ASP A 315 8.61 -2.01 8.13
C ASP A 315 7.34 -2.35 7.35
N GLY A 316 7.48 -2.61 6.06
CA GLY A 316 6.36 -3.03 5.21
C GLY A 316 5.70 -4.30 5.74
N GLY A 317 4.38 -4.27 5.92
CA GLY A 317 3.64 -5.42 6.44
C GLY A 317 3.90 -5.76 7.91
N ARG A 318 4.48 -4.83 8.71
CA ARG A 318 4.84 -5.08 10.11
C ARG A 318 3.69 -5.59 10.97
N PHE A 319 2.48 -5.12 10.72
CA PHE A 319 1.29 -5.49 11.49
C PHE A 319 0.20 -6.00 10.57
N TYR A 320 -0.31 -7.20 10.83
CA TYR A 320 -1.44 -7.80 10.11
C TYR A 320 -2.30 -8.67 11.03
N ALA A 321 -3.59 -8.73 10.76
CA ALA A 321 -4.59 -9.52 11.46
C ALA A 321 -5.87 -9.65 10.59
N GLY A 322 -6.99 -10.11 11.12
CA GLY A 322 -8.26 -10.18 10.40
C GLY A 322 -8.87 -8.81 10.08
N HIS A 323 -8.50 -7.78 10.84
CA HIS A 323 -8.94 -6.40 10.65
C HIS A 323 -7.76 -5.43 10.82
N ALA A 324 -7.82 -4.29 10.13
CA ALA A 324 -6.87 -3.19 10.30
C ALA A 324 -7.60 -1.86 10.32
N SER A 325 -7.17 -0.93 11.17
CA SER A 325 -7.68 0.44 11.21
C SER A 325 -6.56 1.43 11.41
N SER A 326 -6.55 2.52 10.65
CA SER A 326 -5.58 3.59 10.86
C SER A 326 -6.18 4.95 10.56
N TYR A 327 -5.58 5.99 11.14
CA TYR A 327 -5.83 7.37 10.79
C TYR A 327 -4.51 8.15 10.73
N GLY A 328 -4.49 9.17 9.89
CA GLY A 328 -3.32 10.01 9.67
C GLY A 328 -3.67 11.46 9.41
N LEU A 329 -2.75 12.34 9.78
CA LEU A 329 -2.75 13.75 9.47
C LEU A 329 -1.46 14.09 8.76
N GLU A 330 -1.54 14.88 7.68
CA GLU A 330 -0.36 15.41 6.99
C GLU A 330 -0.59 16.88 6.63
N TYR A 331 0.22 17.76 7.21
CA TYR A 331 0.26 19.17 6.85
C TYR A 331 1.29 19.34 5.73
N ARG A 332 0.87 19.88 4.59
CA ARG A 332 1.67 20.12 3.38
C ARG A 332 1.84 21.61 3.16
N LEU A 333 3.08 22.07 3.20
CA LEU A 333 3.48 23.42 2.84
C LEU A 333 4.05 23.41 1.41
N ASN A 334 3.35 24.05 0.47
CA ASN A 334 3.84 24.19 -0.91
C ASN A 334 4.89 25.29 -0.96
N LEU A 335 6.14 24.91 -1.21
CA LEU A 335 7.27 25.83 -1.33
C LEU A 335 7.32 26.47 -2.73
N THR A 336 7.02 25.66 -3.77
CA THR A 336 6.92 26.13 -5.15
C THR A 336 5.71 25.47 -5.82
N ASP A 337 5.17 26.14 -6.82
CA ASP A 337 4.06 25.66 -7.66
C ASP A 337 4.25 26.26 -9.06
N GLU A 338 5.13 25.63 -9.81
CA GLU A 338 5.51 26.08 -11.16
C GLU A 338 4.41 25.68 -12.15
N ARG A 339 3.63 26.65 -12.62
CA ARG A 339 2.58 26.43 -13.61
C ARG A 339 3.13 26.31 -15.03
N THR A 340 4.31 26.86 -15.28
CA THR A 340 4.99 26.78 -16.57
C THR A 340 5.71 25.45 -16.72
N PRO A 341 5.47 24.69 -17.80
CA PRO A 341 6.18 23.43 -17.99
C PRO A 341 7.69 23.63 -18.13
N PHE A 342 8.44 22.80 -17.43
CA PHE A 342 9.87 22.76 -17.50
C PHE A 342 10.33 21.99 -18.74
N ASN A 343 11.30 22.55 -19.48
CA ASN A 343 11.77 21.94 -20.73
C ASN A 343 13.31 21.92 -20.74
N ILE A 344 13.89 20.73 -20.69
CA ILE A 344 15.32 20.46 -20.89
C ILE A 344 15.47 19.20 -21.76
N ILE A 345 16.69 18.81 -22.10
CA ILE A 345 16.97 17.66 -22.98
C ILE A 345 16.32 16.37 -22.48
N ILE A 346 16.31 16.13 -21.16
CA ILE A 346 15.78 14.90 -20.53
C ILE A 346 14.36 15.05 -20.00
N ALA A 347 13.75 16.23 -20.12
CA ALA A 347 12.37 16.49 -19.64
C ALA A 347 11.71 17.57 -20.48
N LYS A 348 10.51 17.32 -20.96
CA LYS A 348 9.69 18.26 -21.75
C LYS A 348 8.24 18.23 -21.28
N GLY A 349 7.64 19.43 -21.15
CA GLY A 349 6.24 19.55 -20.76
C GLY A 349 5.95 19.19 -19.31
N VAL A 350 6.96 19.19 -18.43
CA VAL A 350 6.85 18.71 -17.05
C VAL A 350 6.53 19.87 -16.11
N ARG A 351 5.41 19.79 -15.41
CA ARG A 351 5.09 20.70 -14.30
C ARG A 351 5.83 20.25 -13.06
N THR A 352 6.38 21.18 -12.30
CA THR A 352 7.15 20.89 -11.09
C THR A 352 6.57 21.59 -9.88
N GLY A 353 6.63 20.95 -8.73
CA GLY A 353 6.27 21.51 -7.45
C GLY A 353 7.11 20.90 -6.34
N VAL A 354 7.39 21.68 -5.30
CA VAL A 354 8.10 21.21 -4.10
C VAL A 354 7.23 21.48 -2.88
N GLN A 355 7.02 20.46 -2.08
CA GLN A 355 6.23 20.53 -0.85
C GLN A 355 7.05 20.02 0.32
N LEU A 356 6.93 20.66 1.48
CA LEU A 356 7.38 20.15 2.76
C LEU A 356 6.17 19.59 3.51
N ALA A 357 6.29 18.37 4.04
CA ALA A 357 5.22 17.70 4.75
C ALA A 357 5.61 17.41 6.20
N PHE A 358 4.64 17.53 7.11
CA PHE A 358 4.71 17.09 8.51
C PHE A 358 3.54 16.16 8.76
N PHE A 359 3.77 15.00 9.36
CA PHE A 359 2.73 14.00 9.50
C PHE A 359 2.73 13.30 10.86
N ALA A 360 1.57 12.80 11.23
CA ALA A 360 1.37 11.90 12.36
C ALA A 360 0.30 10.86 11.98
N GLU A 361 0.56 9.60 12.30
CA GLU A 361 -0.28 8.46 11.98
C GLU A 361 -0.44 7.56 13.20
N ARG A 362 -1.61 6.96 13.35
CA ARG A 362 -1.85 5.89 14.32
C ARG A 362 -2.65 4.77 13.69
N GLY A 363 -2.37 3.54 14.09
CA GLY A 363 -3.07 2.38 13.57
C GLY A 363 -2.98 1.17 14.49
N THR A 364 -3.87 0.23 14.27
CA THR A 364 -3.95 -1.05 14.96
C THR A 364 -4.45 -2.13 14.04
N VAL A 365 -4.04 -3.36 14.32
CA VAL A 365 -4.62 -4.57 13.72
C VAL A 365 -5.19 -5.46 14.83
N PHE A 366 -6.26 -6.17 14.53
CA PHE A 366 -6.98 -6.96 15.54
C PHE A 366 -7.78 -8.09 14.88
N ASP A 367 -8.03 -9.16 15.63
CA ASP A 367 -8.91 -10.26 15.21
C ASP A 367 -10.31 -10.17 15.84
N SER A 368 -10.46 -9.41 16.91
CA SER A 368 -11.75 -9.17 17.58
C SER A 368 -12.11 -7.69 17.58
N TRP A 369 -13.34 -7.38 17.23
CA TRP A 369 -13.88 -6.00 17.25
C TRP A 369 -13.79 -5.33 18.64
N ALA A 370 -13.74 -6.13 19.71
CA ALA A 370 -13.54 -5.63 21.07
C ALA A 370 -12.14 -5.00 21.28
N ASP A 371 -11.19 -5.30 20.37
CA ASP A 371 -9.81 -4.82 20.44
C ASP A 371 -9.52 -3.66 19.47
N GLN A 372 -10.52 -3.27 18.67
CA GLN A 372 -10.44 -2.06 17.86
C GLN A 372 -10.08 -0.84 18.74
N TRP A 373 -9.11 -0.06 18.29
CA TRP A 373 -8.57 1.11 18.99
C TRP A 373 -7.75 0.80 20.25
N LYS A 374 -7.47 -0.47 20.56
CA LYS A 374 -6.52 -0.86 21.60
C LYS A 374 -5.11 -1.03 21.02
N ASN A 375 -4.10 -0.84 21.87
CA ASN A 375 -2.67 -1.07 21.52
C ASN A 375 -2.23 -0.43 20.20
N MET A 376 -2.71 0.79 19.91
CA MET A 376 -2.38 1.49 18.67
C MET A 376 -0.90 1.87 18.62
N LYS A 377 -0.27 1.60 17.47
CA LYS A 377 1.07 2.07 17.15
C LYS A 377 1.02 3.47 16.57
N THR A 378 2.08 4.24 16.80
CA THR A 378 2.19 5.64 16.38
C THR A 378 3.41 5.84 15.48
N SER A 379 3.24 6.64 14.43
CA SER A 379 4.30 7.09 13.53
C SER A 379 4.15 8.58 13.29
N TYR A 380 5.24 9.35 13.33
CA TYR A 380 5.25 10.77 13.01
C TYR A 380 6.56 11.16 12.33
N GLY A 381 6.55 12.24 11.59
CA GLY A 381 7.75 12.64 10.87
C GLY A 381 7.57 13.86 9.99
N THR A 382 8.57 14.08 9.18
CA THR A 382 8.61 15.13 8.16
C THR A 382 9.07 14.56 6.82
N GLY A 383 8.72 15.23 5.75
CA GLY A 383 9.14 14.78 4.43
C GLY A 383 9.10 15.86 3.36
N LEU A 384 9.85 15.61 2.31
CA LEU A 384 9.89 16.41 1.09
C LEU A 384 9.06 15.70 0.00
N ARG A 385 8.34 16.47 -0.79
CA ARG A 385 7.61 16.02 -1.97
C ARG A 385 8.11 16.80 -3.18
N ILE A 386 8.50 16.09 -4.24
CA ILE A 386 8.80 16.66 -5.54
C ILE A 386 7.73 16.17 -6.51
N VAL A 387 6.89 17.07 -6.95
CA VAL A 387 5.77 16.77 -7.86
C VAL A 387 6.23 17.01 -9.30
N LEU A 388 6.14 15.99 -10.14
CA LEU A 388 6.57 16.01 -11.55
C LEU A 388 5.42 15.46 -12.40
N SER A 389 4.55 16.31 -12.92
CA SER A 389 3.47 15.94 -13.88
C SER A 389 2.80 14.57 -13.63
N GLY A 390 2.42 14.28 -12.38
CA GLY A 390 1.78 13.00 -12.01
C GLY A 390 2.70 11.97 -11.36
N VAL A 391 3.99 12.20 -11.34
CA VAL A 391 4.94 11.43 -10.51
C VAL A 391 5.30 12.27 -9.30
N ILE A 392 5.08 11.73 -8.12
CA ILE A 392 5.42 12.39 -6.86
C ILE A 392 6.56 11.61 -6.21
N ILE A 393 7.76 12.20 -6.17
CA ILE A 393 8.89 11.64 -5.44
C ILE A 393 8.79 12.11 -3.99
N ARG A 394 8.80 11.17 -3.08
CA ARG A 394 8.63 11.39 -1.65
C ARG A 394 9.86 10.95 -0.88
N VAL A 395 10.32 11.80 0.02
CA VAL A 395 11.39 11.52 0.97
C VAL A 395 10.85 11.80 2.37
N ASP A 396 10.71 10.77 3.19
CA ASP A 396 10.18 10.86 4.56
C ASP A 396 11.23 10.42 5.57
N ALA A 397 11.40 11.21 6.63
CA ALA A 397 12.06 10.81 7.86
C ALA A 397 11.03 10.71 8.96
N SER A 398 10.93 9.54 9.57
CA SER A 398 9.88 9.21 10.53
C SER A 398 10.42 8.55 11.78
N ARG A 399 9.63 8.65 12.85
CA ARG A 399 9.86 7.98 14.13
C ARG A 399 8.56 7.41 14.67
N GLY A 400 8.64 6.26 15.30
CA GLY A 400 7.51 5.59 15.94
C GLY A 400 7.94 4.77 17.15
N ASP A 401 7.02 3.95 17.62
CA ASP A 401 7.22 3.16 18.85
C ASP A 401 8.37 2.16 18.75
N GLU A 402 8.73 1.73 17.54
CA GLU A 402 9.81 0.75 17.30
C GLU A 402 11.11 1.37 16.76
N GLY A 403 11.19 2.69 16.63
CA GLY A 403 12.41 3.36 16.19
C GLY A 403 12.19 4.41 15.11
N SER A 404 13.25 4.74 14.39
CA SER A 404 13.24 5.71 13.29
C SER A 404 13.37 5.00 11.95
N SER A 405 12.75 5.56 10.92
CA SER A 405 12.80 5.07 9.56
C SER A 405 13.05 6.21 8.57
N PHE A 406 13.67 5.88 7.46
CA PHE A 406 13.88 6.76 6.32
C PHE A 406 13.30 6.08 5.07
N LEU A 407 12.49 6.81 4.33
CA LEU A 407 11.76 6.32 3.17
C LEU A 407 12.03 7.23 1.97
N ILE A 408 12.36 6.64 0.83
CA ILE A 408 12.31 7.30 -0.48
C ILE A 408 11.40 6.46 -1.36
N PHE A 409 10.32 7.05 -1.83
CA PHE A 409 9.31 6.33 -2.60
C PHE A 409 8.60 7.23 -3.62
N ILE A 410 7.88 6.62 -4.54
CA ILE A 410 7.06 7.31 -5.53
C ILE A 410 5.60 7.24 -5.11
N ASN A 411 4.86 8.32 -5.26
CA ASN A 411 3.45 8.52 -4.94
C ASN A 411 3.18 9.16 -3.57
N TYR A 412 1.98 9.73 -3.38
CA TYR A 412 1.50 10.21 -2.08
C TYR A 412 1.25 9.05 -1.12
N PRO A 413 1.33 9.30 0.21
CA PRO A 413 0.89 8.32 1.21
C PRO A 413 -0.62 8.08 1.11
N TRP A 414 -1.08 6.99 1.76
CA TRP A 414 -2.49 6.62 1.89
C TRP A 414 -3.17 6.18 0.58
N SER A 415 -2.40 5.83 -0.45
CA SER A 415 -2.93 5.16 -1.62
C SER A 415 -3.45 3.77 -1.23
N MET A 416 -4.52 3.29 -1.89
CA MET A 416 -4.94 1.89 -1.81
C MET A 416 -4.06 0.98 -2.67
N PHE A 417 -3.26 1.58 -3.54
CA PHE A 417 -2.28 0.87 -4.35
C PHE A 417 -0.89 1.18 -3.88
N SER A 418 -0.19 0.15 -3.48
CA SER A 418 1.21 0.22 -3.13
C SER A 418 1.93 -1.02 -3.64
N VAL A 419 3.19 -0.86 -4.04
CA VAL A 419 4.05 -1.96 -4.49
C VAL A 419 4.43 -2.86 -3.33
N ASP A 420 4.45 -2.32 -2.11
CA ASP A 420 4.74 -3.02 -0.86
C ASP A 420 3.51 -3.75 -0.25
N ASN A 421 2.33 -3.54 -0.82
CA ASN A 421 1.12 -4.26 -0.48
C ASN A 421 0.24 -4.40 -1.73
N PRO A 422 0.53 -5.34 -2.60
CA PRO A 422 -0.19 -5.51 -3.87
C PRO A 422 -1.62 -6.06 -3.70
N GLY A 423 -2.02 -6.47 -2.48
CA GLY A 423 -3.38 -6.92 -2.20
C GLY A 423 -3.46 -8.09 -1.31
#